data_e89a08417491770e0f266d33daa90c42
#
_entry.id   e89a08417491770e0f266d33daa90c42
#
_cell.length_a   1.000
_cell.length_b   1.000
_cell.length_c   1.000
_cell.angle_alpha   90.00
_cell.angle_beta   90.00
_cell.angle_gamma   90.00
#
_symmetry.space_group_name_H-M   'P 1'
#
loop_
_entity.id
_entity.type
_entity.pdbx_description
1 polymer ?
#
loop_
_entity_poly.entity_id
_entity_poly.type
_entity_poly.pdbx_seq_one_letter_code
_entity_poly.pdbx_strand_id
1 'polypeptide(L)'
;MWRYSMKIDFKMMDKSQLLGSLTAFALILTPALPFSAFGADEVEEVVVIGTRREARSIGDSPAPVDIISGSDFVNQGSGDLQDMIRTLVPSFNVNTQPISDAATLVRPANLRGLPPDDMLVLTNGKRRHRGAVISFLGGGVADGAQGADISAMPAIALKKVEVLRDGAAAQYGSDAIAGIMNFVYRDEAEGGEIQIRTGEYSEGDGGMFRIAANVGMPFTADGFANFSVELADSDATSRSIQRTDAQALYDGGNSAIWNYPNPAQVWGSPEVSDDVKFVANIGLDLDASKKFYLFGNYGERKVLGGFYYRNPTNRGGIFSADGGATRLVGDVAEAAGAARTCPVVAVPETGAGSASDTALAEIKANPNCFVFNEMFPGGFTPSFGGSVSDWAVASGVSGSTDSGLMYDFSVSIGENRADFYIENTLNGSLGPDSPTAFNPGSYVQLEKTVNVDFSKGVPVDSFASDLNVAWGVEYREEQFTVVSGDEESWEIGPYFTQGFGIGSNGFGGFSPQMAGVWDRGNYAVYVDLEADVTE
;
A
#
# COMPACT_ATOMS: atom_id res chain seq x y z
N MET A 1 30.62 4.00 -15.08
CA MET A 1 30.16 5.27 -14.54
C MET A 1 29.60 4.98 -13.16
N TRP A 2 30.17 5.53 -12.11
CA TRP A 2 30.02 5.09 -10.74
C TRP A 2 28.63 5.43 -10.18
N ARG A 3 27.85 4.42 -9.77
CA ARG A 3 26.67 4.61 -8.91
C ARG A 3 27.09 4.35 -7.47
N TYR A 4 27.17 5.38 -6.65
CA TYR A 4 27.22 5.25 -5.21
C TYR A 4 25.78 5.01 -4.72
N SER A 5 25.50 3.79 -4.32
CA SER A 5 24.33 3.45 -3.50
C SER A 5 24.77 3.66 -2.04
N MET A 6 24.25 4.67 -1.39
CA MET A 6 24.40 4.87 0.04
C MET A 6 23.37 3.94 0.72
N LYS A 7 23.78 2.72 1.05
CA LYS A 7 23.04 1.87 1.99
C LYS A 7 23.29 2.41 3.39
N ILE A 8 22.28 3.04 3.98
CA ILE A 8 22.24 3.30 5.42
C ILE A 8 21.74 2.00 6.05
N ASP A 9 22.66 1.18 6.58
CA ASP A 9 22.36 0.00 7.37
C ASP A 9 21.89 0.46 8.76
N PHE A 10 20.59 0.59 8.94
CA PHE A 10 19.98 0.64 10.27
C PHE A 10 19.96 -0.77 10.87
N LYS A 11 21.12 -1.23 11.35
CA LYS A 11 21.19 -2.38 12.22
C LYS A 11 20.40 -2.10 13.49
N MET A 12 19.42 -2.96 13.79
CA MET A 12 18.64 -3.06 15.03
C MET A 12 19.21 -2.22 16.19
N MET A 13 18.70 -1.02 16.36
CA MET A 13 18.85 -0.29 17.62
C MET A 13 17.82 -0.86 18.58
N ASP A 14 18.28 -1.38 19.71
CA ASP A 14 17.43 -1.79 20.83
C ASP A 14 16.50 -0.62 21.21
N LYS A 15 15.21 -0.92 21.46
CA LYS A 15 14.16 0.07 21.82
C LYS A 15 14.61 1.01 22.97
N SER A 16 15.53 0.54 23.84
CA SER A 16 16.14 1.35 24.91
C SER A 16 17.12 2.42 24.40
N GLN A 17 17.73 2.26 23.23
CA GLN A 17 18.65 3.23 22.64
C GLN A 17 17.92 4.30 21.83
N LEU A 18 16.74 3.99 21.28
CA LEU A 18 15.88 4.99 20.63
C LEU A 18 15.38 6.03 21.63
N LEU A 19 14.98 5.61 22.85
CA LEU A 19 14.56 6.54 23.91
C LEU A 19 15.72 7.46 24.34
N GLY A 20 16.95 6.95 24.39
CA GLY A 20 18.13 7.72 24.77
C GLY A 20 18.56 8.77 23.74
N SER A 21 18.38 8.50 22.45
CA SER A 21 18.70 9.43 21.37
C SER A 21 17.63 10.52 21.17
N LEU A 22 16.38 10.20 21.43
CA LEU A 22 15.26 11.17 21.38
C LEU A 22 15.37 12.21 22.52
N THR A 23 15.85 11.83 23.70
CA THR A 23 16.12 12.77 24.79
C THR A 23 17.27 13.73 24.48
N ALA A 24 18.28 13.30 23.72
CA ALA A 24 19.38 14.16 23.29
C ALA A 24 18.96 15.16 22.19
N PHE A 25 18.04 14.76 21.30
CA PHE A 25 17.53 15.65 20.24
C PHE A 25 16.52 16.69 20.76
N ALA A 26 15.72 16.32 21.80
CA ALA A 26 14.78 17.24 22.45
C ALA A 26 15.47 18.34 23.27
N LEU A 27 16.70 18.13 23.72
CA LEU A 27 17.46 19.10 24.53
C LEU A 27 18.21 20.16 23.70
N ILE A 28 18.31 20.00 22.38
CA ILE A 28 19.00 20.95 21.47
C ILE A 28 18.02 21.95 20.84
N LEU A 29 16.71 21.74 20.92
CA LEU A 29 15.67 22.59 20.32
C LEU A 29 14.82 23.36 21.34
N THR A 30 15.44 23.91 22.43
CA THR A 30 14.76 24.87 23.26
C THR A 30 15.27 26.29 23.06
N PRO A 31 14.73 27.06 22.10
CA PRO A 31 14.24 28.39 22.41
C PRO A 31 12.80 28.23 22.94
N ALA A 32 12.48 28.83 24.07
CA ALA A 32 11.16 28.87 24.65
C ALA A 32 10.17 29.49 23.64
N LEU A 33 9.47 28.63 22.91
CA LEU A 33 8.32 29.05 22.11
C LEU A 33 7.14 29.19 23.08
N PRO A 34 6.40 30.31 23.07
CA PRO A 34 5.19 30.40 23.85
C PRO A 34 4.18 29.37 23.35
N PHE A 35 3.77 28.43 24.19
CA PHE A 35 2.61 27.58 23.94
C PHE A 35 1.38 28.51 23.95
N SER A 36 0.98 28.97 22.76
CA SER A 36 -0.34 29.55 22.56
C SER A 36 -1.33 28.39 22.48
N ALA A 37 -2.31 28.39 23.38
CA ALA A 37 -3.46 27.50 23.23
C ALA A 37 -4.14 27.89 21.91
N PHE A 38 -4.12 26.99 20.94
CA PHE A 38 -4.84 27.16 19.68
C PHE A 38 -6.34 27.19 19.99
N GLY A 39 -6.98 28.32 19.70
CA GLY A 39 -8.41 28.33 19.45
C GLY A 39 -8.68 27.43 18.25
N ALA A 40 -9.77 26.68 18.30
CA ALA A 40 -10.26 25.98 17.12
C ALA A 40 -10.56 27.06 16.06
N ASP A 41 -9.69 27.20 15.06
CA ASP A 41 -10.00 27.97 13.88
C ASP A 41 -11.20 27.31 13.22
N GLU A 42 -12.28 28.05 13.00
CA GLU A 42 -13.35 27.63 12.11
C GLU A 42 -12.68 27.38 10.76
N VAL A 43 -12.62 26.11 10.36
CA VAL A 43 -12.12 25.72 9.03
C VAL A 43 -13.04 26.41 8.03
N GLU A 44 -12.50 27.35 7.26
CA GLU A 44 -13.23 28.01 6.20
C GLU A 44 -13.74 26.89 5.25
N GLU A 45 -15.06 26.73 5.18
CA GLU A 45 -15.75 25.66 4.43
C GLU A 45 -15.67 25.89 2.90
N VAL A 46 -14.49 26.21 2.41
CA VAL A 46 -14.22 26.46 1.00
C VAL A 46 -13.71 25.20 0.35
N VAL A 47 -14.36 24.74 -0.71
CA VAL A 47 -13.98 23.56 -1.51
C VAL A 47 -13.25 23.94 -2.79
N VAL A 48 -12.28 23.11 -3.14
CA VAL A 48 -11.46 23.25 -4.35
C VAL A 48 -11.92 22.30 -5.47
N ILE A 49 -12.60 21.20 -5.11
CA ILE A 49 -13.09 20.20 -6.07
C ILE A 49 -14.58 20.43 -6.41
N GLY A 50 -15.00 19.94 -7.57
CA GLY A 50 -16.39 20.03 -8.02
C GLY A 50 -16.74 21.32 -8.76
N THR A 51 -15.79 22.26 -8.89
CA THR A 51 -15.94 23.49 -9.70
C THR A 51 -14.59 23.83 -10.34
N ARG A 52 -14.65 24.52 -11.47
CA ARG A 52 -13.50 25.14 -12.16
C ARG A 52 -13.50 26.66 -12.01
N ARG A 53 -14.40 27.20 -11.19
CA ARG A 53 -14.44 28.61 -10.78
C ARG A 53 -13.52 28.85 -9.59
N GLU A 54 -13.52 30.08 -9.08
CA GLU A 54 -12.94 30.35 -7.76
C GLU A 54 -13.56 29.44 -6.70
N ALA A 55 -12.77 29.09 -5.70
CA ALA A 55 -13.18 28.23 -4.60
C ALA A 55 -14.46 28.75 -3.93
N ARG A 56 -15.43 27.86 -3.67
CA ARG A 56 -16.77 28.19 -3.15
C ARG A 56 -17.00 27.57 -1.79
N SER A 57 -18.01 28.07 -1.08
CA SER A 57 -18.52 27.39 0.10
C SER A 57 -19.17 26.06 -0.26
N ILE A 58 -19.22 25.10 0.68
CA ILE A 58 -19.87 23.79 0.49
C ILE A 58 -21.33 23.98 0.07
N GLY A 59 -22.02 24.96 0.65
CA GLY A 59 -23.43 25.22 0.38
C GLY A 59 -23.71 25.67 -1.06
N ASP A 60 -22.73 26.24 -1.73
CA ASP A 60 -22.82 26.75 -3.09
C ASP A 60 -22.28 25.75 -4.14
N SER A 61 -21.79 24.58 -3.70
CA SER A 61 -21.27 23.54 -4.59
C SER A 61 -22.44 22.83 -5.31
N PRO A 62 -22.39 22.71 -6.64
CA PRO A 62 -23.42 21.98 -7.41
C PRO A 62 -23.39 20.46 -7.14
N ALA A 63 -22.33 19.95 -6.58
CA ALA A 63 -22.15 18.53 -6.25
C ALA A 63 -21.91 18.36 -4.73
N PRO A 64 -22.37 17.25 -4.12
CA PRO A 64 -22.19 17.01 -2.69
C PRO A 64 -20.72 16.75 -2.37
N VAL A 65 -20.07 17.67 -1.67
CA VAL A 65 -18.70 17.54 -1.18
C VAL A 65 -18.72 17.50 0.33
N ASP A 66 -18.10 16.48 0.92
CA ASP A 66 -17.83 16.45 2.36
C ASP A 66 -16.42 16.97 2.63
N ILE A 67 -16.26 17.74 3.70
CA ILE A 67 -14.95 18.15 4.21
C ILE A 67 -14.69 17.42 5.52
N ILE A 68 -13.51 16.79 5.61
CA ILE A 68 -12.97 16.19 6.82
C ILE A 68 -11.77 17.03 7.21
N SER A 69 -11.83 17.67 8.37
CA SER A 69 -10.73 18.49 8.85
C SER A 69 -9.55 17.65 9.35
N GLY A 70 -8.34 18.22 9.36
CA GLY A 70 -7.17 17.58 9.98
C GLY A 70 -7.41 17.20 11.44
N SER A 71 -8.20 17.99 12.18
CA SER A 71 -8.56 17.72 13.58
C SER A 71 -9.46 16.49 13.75
N ASP A 72 -10.28 16.13 12.75
CA ASP A 72 -11.13 14.95 12.82
C ASP A 72 -10.31 13.66 12.86
N PHE A 73 -9.14 13.64 12.20
CA PHE A 73 -8.22 12.51 12.24
C PHE A 73 -7.56 12.31 13.61
N VAL A 74 -7.33 13.38 14.36
CA VAL A 74 -6.75 13.29 15.71
C VAL A 74 -7.64 12.51 16.67
N ASN A 75 -8.95 12.57 16.47
CA ASN A 75 -9.96 11.93 17.32
C ASN A 75 -10.24 10.46 16.93
N GLN A 76 -9.62 9.94 15.87
CA GLN A 76 -9.81 8.54 15.46
C GLN A 76 -8.93 7.59 16.26
N GLY A 77 -9.42 6.37 16.51
CA GLY A 77 -8.70 5.34 17.26
C GLY A 77 -7.59 4.63 16.47
N SER A 78 -7.62 4.68 15.13
CA SER A 78 -6.63 4.02 14.27
C SER A 78 -5.35 4.85 14.11
N GLY A 79 -4.23 4.19 13.87
CA GLY A 79 -2.97 4.80 13.43
C GLY A 79 -2.85 4.91 11.90
N ASP A 80 -3.70 4.23 11.15
CA ASP A 80 -3.68 4.16 9.70
C ASP A 80 -4.67 5.15 9.07
N LEU A 81 -4.21 5.93 8.08
CA LEU A 81 -5.01 6.97 7.42
C LEU A 81 -6.25 6.39 6.71
N GLN A 82 -6.12 5.26 6.02
CA GLN A 82 -7.25 4.66 5.30
C GLN A 82 -8.35 4.18 6.26
N ASP A 83 -7.96 3.60 7.41
CA ASP A 83 -8.91 3.18 8.43
C ASP A 83 -9.60 4.39 9.10
N MET A 84 -8.89 5.50 9.31
CA MET A 84 -9.47 6.75 9.78
C MET A 84 -10.52 7.28 8.78
N ILE A 85 -10.18 7.33 7.49
CA ILE A 85 -11.12 7.77 6.43
C ILE A 85 -12.34 6.85 6.38
N ARG A 86 -12.18 5.54 6.45
CA ARG A 86 -13.29 4.58 6.45
C ARG A 86 -14.29 4.84 7.58
N THR A 87 -13.82 5.32 8.72
CA THR A 87 -14.67 5.67 9.85
C THR A 87 -15.43 6.98 9.62
N LEU A 88 -14.81 7.94 8.92
CA LEU A 88 -15.34 9.28 8.69
C LEU A 88 -16.19 9.38 7.43
N VAL A 89 -15.92 8.55 6.41
CA VAL A 89 -16.59 8.55 5.10
C VAL A 89 -17.31 7.22 4.88
N PRO A 90 -18.61 7.12 5.11
CA PRO A 90 -19.35 5.85 5.01
C PRO A 90 -19.33 5.21 3.62
N SER A 91 -19.11 5.99 2.55
CA SER A 91 -19.02 5.49 1.19
C SER A 91 -17.62 5.02 0.79
N PHE A 92 -16.61 5.30 1.60
CA PHE A 92 -15.24 4.84 1.40
C PHE A 92 -15.05 3.48 2.08
N ASN A 93 -14.47 2.55 1.36
CA ASN A 93 -14.17 1.23 1.88
C ASN A 93 -12.74 0.82 1.52
N VAL A 94 -12.06 0.28 2.50
CA VAL A 94 -10.74 -0.34 2.36
C VAL A 94 -10.78 -1.71 3.01
N ASN A 95 -10.34 -2.73 2.28
CA ASN A 95 -10.26 -4.08 2.80
C ASN A 95 -8.89 -4.30 3.45
N THR A 96 -8.85 -4.91 4.62
CA THR A 96 -7.61 -5.24 5.32
C THR A 96 -6.83 -6.38 4.64
N GLN A 97 -7.47 -7.20 3.80
CA GLN A 97 -6.87 -8.26 2.98
C GLN A 97 -5.77 -9.05 3.72
N PRO A 98 -6.09 -9.77 4.80
CA PRO A 98 -5.08 -10.46 5.61
C PRO A 98 -4.34 -11.58 4.87
N ILE A 99 -4.98 -12.16 3.84
CA ILE A 99 -4.40 -13.15 2.95
C ILE A 99 -4.90 -12.82 1.54
N SER A 100 -4.14 -12.03 0.80
CA SER A 100 -4.51 -11.63 -0.55
C SER A 100 -3.29 -11.17 -1.36
N ASP A 101 -2.25 -12.00 -1.40
CA ASP A 101 -1.06 -11.71 -2.18
C ASP A 101 -0.63 -10.22 -2.04
N ALA A 102 -0.29 -9.57 -3.15
CA ALA A 102 0.22 -8.21 -3.15
C ALA A 102 -0.79 -7.14 -2.64
N ALA A 103 -2.11 -7.40 -2.65
CA ALA A 103 -3.11 -6.47 -2.14
C ALA A 103 -3.04 -6.27 -0.60
N THR A 104 -2.33 -7.14 0.11
CA THR A 104 -2.01 -6.94 1.53
C THR A 104 -1.02 -5.78 1.73
N LEU A 105 -0.13 -5.52 0.78
CA LEU A 105 0.90 -4.49 0.87
C LEU A 105 0.37 -3.09 0.55
N VAL A 106 -0.39 -2.99 -0.55
CA VAL A 106 -1.09 -1.76 -0.97
C VAL A 106 -2.58 -2.08 -0.98
N ARG A 107 -3.28 -1.60 0.00
CA ARG A 107 -4.72 -1.87 0.18
C ARG A 107 -5.53 -0.95 -0.73
N PRO A 108 -6.01 -1.44 -1.88
CA PRO A 108 -6.76 -0.60 -2.80
C PRO A 108 -8.10 -0.22 -2.18
N ALA A 109 -8.29 1.08 -1.99
CA ALA A 109 -9.54 1.63 -1.49
C ALA A 109 -10.53 1.84 -2.62
N ASN A 110 -11.82 1.73 -2.30
CA ASN A 110 -12.90 2.01 -3.23
C ASN A 110 -13.90 3.01 -2.65
N LEU A 111 -14.62 3.69 -3.52
CA LEU A 111 -15.67 4.64 -3.14
C LEU A 111 -16.99 4.17 -3.75
N ARG A 112 -18.07 4.20 -2.93
CA ARG A 112 -19.44 3.84 -3.36
C ARG A 112 -19.55 2.40 -3.93
N GLY A 113 -18.63 1.50 -3.57
CA GLY A 113 -18.62 0.12 -4.03
C GLY A 113 -18.18 -0.07 -5.49
N LEU A 114 -17.57 0.94 -6.10
CA LEU A 114 -16.98 0.85 -7.44
C LEU A 114 -15.46 0.51 -7.33
N PRO A 115 -14.85 -0.02 -8.39
CA PRO A 115 -13.42 -0.36 -8.37
C PRO A 115 -12.51 0.81 -7.98
N PRO A 116 -11.34 0.55 -7.40
CA PRO A 116 -10.35 1.59 -7.06
C PRO A 116 -9.91 2.47 -8.23
N ASP A 117 -9.93 1.95 -9.46
CA ASP A 117 -9.63 2.72 -10.68
C ASP A 117 -10.67 3.80 -11.00
N ASP A 118 -11.87 3.68 -10.46
CA ASP A 118 -12.97 4.62 -10.66
C ASP A 118 -12.99 5.75 -9.61
N MET A 119 -12.10 5.71 -8.63
CA MET A 119 -11.93 6.72 -7.59
C MET A 119 -10.68 7.57 -7.86
N LEU A 120 -10.89 8.83 -8.28
CA LEU A 120 -9.78 9.74 -8.49
C LEU A 120 -9.22 10.25 -7.15
N VAL A 121 -7.92 10.06 -6.96
CA VAL A 121 -7.18 10.61 -5.82
C VAL A 121 -6.37 11.82 -6.27
N LEU A 122 -6.54 12.94 -5.57
CA LEU A 122 -5.80 14.18 -5.77
C LEU A 122 -5.00 14.53 -4.52
N THR A 123 -3.92 15.26 -4.71
CA THR A 123 -3.13 15.93 -3.66
C THR A 123 -3.02 17.40 -4.03
N ASN A 124 -3.50 18.29 -3.17
CA ASN A 124 -3.59 19.73 -3.46
C ASN A 124 -4.21 20.03 -4.85
N GLY A 125 -5.25 19.27 -5.22
CA GLY A 125 -5.94 19.40 -6.51
C GLY A 125 -5.21 18.80 -7.73
N LYS A 126 -4.01 18.22 -7.56
CA LYS A 126 -3.27 17.54 -8.64
C LYS A 126 -3.41 16.03 -8.52
N ARG A 127 -3.53 15.35 -9.67
CA ARG A 127 -3.66 13.89 -9.76
C ARG A 127 -2.49 13.19 -9.05
N ARG A 128 -2.82 12.24 -8.18
CA ARG A 128 -1.85 11.34 -7.57
C ARG A 128 -1.63 10.13 -8.48
N HIS A 129 -0.39 9.66 -8.57
CA HIS A 129 -0.04 8.44 -9.28
C HIS A 129 -0.67 7.20 -8.63
N ARG A 130 -0.78 6.13 -9.40
CA ARG A 130 -1.30 4.84 -8.95
C ARG A 130 -0.27 4.10 -8.10
N GLY A 131 -0.74 3.19 -7.24
CA GLY A 131 0.10 2.21 -6.58
C GLY A 131 0.63 1.17 -7.56
N ALA A 132 1.74 0.51 -7.24
CA ALA A 132 2.35 -0.50 -8.10
C ALA A 132 1.54 -1.81 -8.17
N VAL A 133 0.73 -2.08 -7.15
CA VAL A 133 0.01 -3.34 -7.02
C VAL A 133 -1.29 -3.32 -7.81
N ILE A 134 -1.42 -4.29 -8.74
CA ILE A 134 -2.69 -4.64 -9.37
C ILE A 134 -3.31 -5.76 -8.52
N SER A 135 -4.49 -5.52 -7.95
CA SER A 135 -5.18 -6.51 -7.13
C SER A 135 -5.68 -7.68 -7.97
N PHE A 136 -5.50 -8.89 -7.48
CA PHE A 136 -6.13 -10.10 -8.00
C PHE A 136 -6.23 -11.13 -6.86
N LEU A 137 -7.10 -12.12 -7.02
CA LEU A 137 -7.38 -13.16 -6.02
C LEU A 137 -8.03 -12.63 -4.72
N GLY A 138 -9.35 -12.56 -4.73
CA GLY A 138 -10.17 -12.28 -3.55
C GLY A 138 -10.35 -10.81 -3.23
N GLY A 139 -9.96 -9.91 -4.11
CA GLY A 139 -10.18 -8.47 -3.98
C GLY A 139 -11.63 -8.03 -4.22
N GLY A 140 -12.48 -8.89 -4.75
CA GLY A 140 -13.86 -8.57 -5.09
C GLY A 140 -13.94 -7.45 -6.12
N VAL A 141 -14.54 -6.31 -5.76
CA VAL A 141 -14.63 -5.13 -6.66
C VAL A 141 -13.25 -4.53 -6.99
N ALA A 142 -12.22 -4.88 -6.24
CA ALA A 142 -10.85 -4.43 -6.49
C ALA A 142 -10.07 -5.37 -7.42
N ASP A 143 -10.60 -6.56 -7.78
CA ASP A 143 -9.89 -7.50 -8.65
C ASP A 143 -9.66 -6.90 -10.04
N GLY A 144 -8.40 -6.86 -10.46
CA GLY A 144 -7.94 -6.24 -11.69
C GLY A 144 -7.70 -4.73 -11.60
N ALA A 145 -8.00 -4.10 -10.47
CA ALA A 145 -7.86 -2.67 -10.27
C ALA A 145 -6.49 -2.27 -9.69
N GLN A 146 -6.08 -1.03 -9.96
CA GLN A 146 -4.83 -0.43 -9.52
C GLN A 146 -5.10 0.96 -8.92
N GLY A 147 -5.45 1.01 -7.64
CA GLY A 147 -5.72 2.27 -6.92
C GLY A 147 -4.45 2.96 -6.44
N ALA A 148 -4.56 4.23 -6.04
CA ALA A 148 -3.47 4.97 -5.41
C ALA A 148 -3.16 4.43 -4.00
N ASP A 149 -1.89 4.50 -3.60
CA ASP A 149 -1.45 4.18 -2.23
C ASP A 149 -1.69 5.37 -1.30
N ILE A 150 -2.81 5.36 -0.60
CA ILE A 150 -3.20 6.40 0.36
C ILE A 150 -2.40 6.26 1.67
N SER A 151 -1.95 5.05 2.02
CA SER A 151 -1.19 4.80 3.26
C SER A 151 0.19 5.49 3.28
N ALA A 152 0.70 5.92 2.14
CA ALA A 152 1.98 6.64 2.04
C ALA A 152 1.90 8.11 2.52
N MET A 153 0.70 8.61 2.87
CA MET A 153 0.49 9.97 3.35
C MET A 153 0.30 9.99 4.87
N PRO A 154 1.05 10.84 5.63
CA PRO A 154 0.83 10.99 7.06
C PRO A 154 -0.38 11.88 7.34
N ALA A 155 -1.25 11.45 8.26
CA ALA A 155 -2.45 12.21 8.61
C ALA A 155 -2.14 13.61 9.17
N ILE A 156 -1.01 13.77 9.88
CA ILE A 156 -0.58 15.05 10.46
C ILE A 156 -0.28 16.11 9.39
N ALA A 157 0.03 15.71 8.16
CA ALA A 157 0.28 16.62 7.05
C ALA A 157 -1.00 17.22 6.46
N LEU A 158 -2.18 16.69 6.81
CA LEU A 158 -3.43 17.06 6.19
C LEU A 158 -4.07 18.25 6.90
N LYS A 159 -4.38 19.29 6.15
CA LYS A 159 -5.26 20.38 6.55
C LYS A 159 -6.72 19.92 6.50
N LYS A 160 -7.09 19.26 5.41
CA LYS A 160 -8.42 18.65 5.18
C LYS A 160 -8.36 17.57 4.11
N VAL A 161 -9.41 16.74 4.06
CA VAL A 161 -9.72 15.87 2.93
C VAL A 161 -11.09 16.27 2.39
N GLU A 162 -11.17 16.55 1.10
CA GLU A 162 -12.41 16.83 0.39
C GLU A 162 -12.85 15.56 -0.33
N VAL A 163 -14.11 15.16 -0.13
CA VAL A 163 -14.68 13.95 -0.75
C VAL A 163 -15.90 14.35 -1.58
N LEU A 164 -15.76 14.31 -2.88
CA LEU A 164 -16.87 14.48 -3.81
C LEU A 164 -17.47 13.10 -4.09
N ARG A 165 -18.68 12.87 -3.57
CA ARG A 165 -19.39 11.58 -3.64
C ARG A 165 -20.31 11.45 -4.85
N ASP A 166 -19.96 12.08 -5.95
CA ASP A 166 -20.70 11.95 -7.20
C ASP A 166 -19.77 11.74 -8.39
N GLY A 167 -20.30 11.28 -9.51
CA GLY A 167 -19.53 11.11 -10.73
C GLY A 167 -19.06 12.46 -11.27
N ALA A 168 -17.76 12.63 -11.38
CA ALA A 168 -17.13 13.83 -11.91
C ALA A 168 -16.27 13.55 -13.16
N ALA A 169 -16.53 12.42 -13.83
CA ALA A 169 -15.76 11.99 -14.99
C ALA A 169 -15.76 13.01 -16.13
N ALA A 170 -16.82 13.80 -16.27
CA ALA A 170 -16.90 14.86 -17.28
C ALA A 170 -15.88 15.99 -17.03
N GLN A 171 -15.57 16.29 -15.76
CA GLN A 171 -14.62 17.34 -15.38
C GLN A 171 -13.19 16.84 -15.19
N TYR A 172 -13.01 15.58 -14.71
CA TYR A 172 -11.74 15.05 -14.23
C TYR A 172 -11.25 13.80 -14.98
N GLY A 173 -12.03 13.28 -15.92
CA GLY A 173 -11.71 12.09 -16.69
C GLY A 173 -12.27 10.80 -16.10
N SER A 174 -11.99 9.68 -16.76
CA SER A 174 -12.60 8.36 -16.49
C SER A 174 -12.34 7.80 -15.10
N ASP A 175 -11.31 8.26 -14.41
CA ASP A 175 -10.95 7.78 -13.07
C ASP A 175 -11.87 8.37 -11.97
N ALA A 176 -12.73 9.34 -12.30
CA ALA A 176 -13.64 10.01 -11.36
C ALA A 176 -15.11 9.57 -11.49
N ILE A 177 -15.36 8.29 -11.83
CA ILE A 177 -16.71 7.72 -11.96
C ILE A 177 -17.37 7.54 -10.59
N ALA A 178 -16.61 7.01 -9.61
CA ALA A 178 -17.08 6.81 -8.25
C ALA A 178 -17.10 8.12 -7.44
N GLY A 179 -16.22 9.04 -7.80
CA GLY A 179 -16.01 10.30 -7.10
C GLY A 179 -14.54 10.68 -7.00
N ILE A 180 -14.29 11.70 -6.18
CA ILE A 180 -12.94 12.26 -5.99
C ILE A 180 -12.61 12.33 -4.51
N MET A 181 -11.36 12.04 -4.17
CA MET A 181 -10.77 12.33 -2.87
C MET A 181 -9.58 13.26 -3.05
N ASN A 182 -9.66 14.47 -2.51
CA ASN A 182 -8.58 15.45 -2.56
C ASN A 182 -7.97 15.64 -1.18
N PHE A 183 -6.69 15.28 -1.06
CA PHE A 183 -5.89 15.43 0.15
C PHE A 183 -5.18 16.79 0.10
N VAL A 184 -5.63 17.72 0.93
CA VAL A 184 -5.08 19.07 1.01
C VAL A 184 -4.06 19.13 2.14
N TYR A 185 -2.81 19.43 1.81
CA TYR A 185 -1.73 19.54 2.78
C TYR A 185 -1.81 20.86 3.55
N ARG A 186 -1.25 20.83 4.78
CA ARG A 186 -1.08 22.02 5.61
C ARG A 186 -0.20 23.06 4.90
N ASP A 187 -0.59 24.32 5.05
CA ASP A 187 0.01 25.51 4.43
C ASP A 187 0.32 26.63 5.42
N GLU A 188 0.23 26.34 6.74
CA GLU A 188 0.56 27.32 7.76
C GLU A 188 2.05 27.70 7.67
N ALA A 189 2.32 29.01 7.72
CA ALA A 189 3.66 29.58 7.70
C ALA A 189 4.29 29.69 9.11
N GLU A 190 3.58 29.32 10.16
CA GLU A 190 4.05 29.40 11.55
C GLU A 190 3.43 28.27 12.37
N GLY A 191 4.10 27.94 13.48
CA GLY A 191 3.62 26.95 14.42
C GLY A 191 4.09 25.54 14.12
N GLY A 192 3.56 24.59 14.87
CA GLY A 192 3.88 23.17 14.71
C GLY A 192 3.16 22.32 15.73
N GLU A 193 3.14 21.02 15.48
CA GLU A 193 2.45 20.02 16.27
C GLU A 193 3.30 18.75 16.38
N ILE A 194 3.27 18.12 17.54
CA ILE A 194 3.83 16.78 17.75
C ILE A 194 2.75 15.88 18.31
N GLN A 195 2.57 14.72 17.71
CA GLN A 195 1.63 13.70 18.15
C GLN A 195 2.38 12.42 18.50
N ILE A 196 2.07 11.83 19.64
CA ILE A 196 2.53 10.50 20.04
C ILE A 196 1.29 9.68 20.32
N ARG A 197 1.20 8.52 19.67
CA ARG A 197 0.08 7.60 19.83
C ARG A 197 0.59 6.20 20.10
N THR A 198 -0.03 5.53 21.05
CA THR A 198 0.17 4.10 21.30
C THR A 198 -1.18 3.46 21.60
N GLY A 199 -1.33 2.21 21.27
CA GLY A 199 -2.58 1.48 21.50
C GLY A 199 -2.40 0.00 21.23
N GLU A 200 -3.37 -0.79 21.67
CA GLU A 200 -3.51 -2.21 21.39
C GLU A 200 -4.99 -2.58 21.38
N TYR A 201 -5.33 -3.69 20.78
CA TYR A 201 -6.70 -4.20 20.86
C TYR A 201 -6.97 -4.87 22.22
N SER A 202 -8.26 -4.97 22.61
CA SER A 202 -8.69 -5.59 23.86
C SER A 202 -8.30 -7.08 23.99
N GLU A 203 -8.01 -7.71 22.87
CA GLU A 203 -7.52 -9.09 22.78
C GLU A 203 -6.01 -9.22 23.12
N GLY A 204 -5.31 -8.09 23.32
CA GLY A 204 -3.89 -8.06 23.68
C GLY A 204 -2.95 -8.28 22.49
N ASP A 205 -3.40 -7.93 21.29
CA ASP A 205 -2.64 -7.96 20.04
C ASP A 205 -2.77 -6.63 19.26
N GLY A 206 -2.07 -6.50 18.14
CA GLY A 206 -2.11 -5.31 17.30
C GLY A 206 -1.57 -4.08 18.02
N GLY A 207 -0.57 -4.28 18.89
CA GLY A 207 0.15 -3.18 19.52
C GLY A 207 0.65 -2.20 18.48
N MET A 208 0.41 -0.89 18.68
CA MET A 208 0.89 0.13 17.74
C MET A 208 1.60 1.26 18.47
N PHE A 209 2.61 1.80 17.81
CA PHE A 209 3.30 3.03 18.20
C PHE A 209 3.43 3.95 17.01
N ARG A 210 3.15 5.24 17.21
CA ARG A 210 3.27 6.27 16.18
C ARG A 210 3.78 7.56 16.81
N ILE A 211 4.76 8.18 16.17
CA ILE A 211 5.18 9.55 16.44
C ILE A 211 5.09 10.35 15.15
N ALA A 212 4.46 11.51 15.20
CA ALA A 212 4.33 12.39 14.06
C ALA A 212 4.61 13.84 14.48
N ALA A 213 5.19 14.62 13.59
CA ALA A 213 5.46 16.03 13.80
C ALA A 213 5.16 16.82 12.53
N ASN A 214 4.63 18.03 12.71
CA ASN A 214 4.45 19.03 11.66
C ASN A 214 5.06 20.35 12.11
N VAL A 215 5.63 21.09 11.18
CA VAL A 215 6.13 22.45 11.40
C VAL A 215 5.89 23.32 10.17
N GLY A 216 5.30 24.48 10.41
CA GLY A 216 5.18 25.58 9.45
C GLY A 216 6.23 26.64 9.70
N MET A 217 6.79 27.20 8.65
CA MET A 217 7.73 28.32 8.73
C MET A 217 7.55 29.28 7.56
N PRO A 218 7.82 30.58 7.73
CA PRO A 218 7.82 31.53 6.62
C PRO A 218 8.87 31.12 5.60
N PHE A 219 8.49 31.15 4.32
CA PHE A 219 9.41 31.03 3.19
C PHE A 219 9.44 32.36 2.47
N THR A 220 10.44 33.19 2.74
CA THR A 220 10.48 34.61 2.37
C THR A 220 9.40 35.44 3.10
N ALA A 221 9.18 36.69 2.70
CA ALA A 221 8.14 37.57 3.28
C ALA A 221 6.73 37.18 2.80
N ASP A 222 6.62 36.49 1.66
CA ASP A 222 5.37 36.30 0.93
C ASP A 222 5.08 34.81 0.63
N GLY A 223 5.56 33.91 1.49
CA GLY A 223 5.38 32.47 1.27
C GLY A 223 5.47 31.65 2.55
N PHE A 224 5.17 30.36 2.41
CA PHE A 224 5.24 29.37 3.47
C PHE A 224 6.04 28.13 3.04
N ALA A 225 6.59 27.45 4.02
CA ALA A 225 7.10 26.09 3.90
C ALA A 225 6.57 25.27 5.08
N ASN A 226 5.86 24.19 4.80
CA ASN A 226 5.29 23.30 5.79
C ASN A 226 5.86 21.89 5.61
N PHE A 227 6.33 21.29 6.70
CA PHE A 227 6.96 19.97 6.68
C PHE A 227 6.30 19.07 7.70
N SER A 228 6.08 17.81 7.31
CA SER A 228 5.55 16.78 8.19
C SER A 228 6.39 15.52 8.12
N VAL A 229 6.53 14.83 9.25
CA VAL A 229 7.17 13.53 9.36
C VAL A 229 6.34 12.62 10.25
N GLU A 230 6.30 11.34 9.92
CA GLU A 230 5.65 10.30 10.71
C GLU A 230 6.51 9.05 10.73
N LEU A 231 6.63 8.45 11.92
CA LEU A 231 7.25 7.14 12.15
C LEU A 231 6.23 6.28 12.87
N ALA A 232 5.99 5.07 12.37
CA ALA A 232 4.99 4.18 12.94
C ALA A 232 5.40 2.70 12.82
N ASP A 233 4.93 1.91 13.78
CA ASP A 233 4.97 0.45 13.75
C ASP A 233 3.64 -0.09 14.28
N SER A 234 3.20 -1.24 13.76
CA SER A 234 2.04 -1.96 14.29
C SER A 234 2.23 -3.47 14.21
N ASP A 235 1.93 -4.15 15.29
CA ASP A 235 1.98 -5.60 15.37
C ASP A 235 0.79 -6.24 14.63
N ALA A 236 0.98 -7.47 14.15
CA ALA A 236 -0.09 -8.25 13.55
C ALA A 236 -1.21 -8.58 14.54
N THR A 237 -2.41 -8.80 14.01
CA THR A 237 -3.56 -9.28 14.82
C THR A 237 -3.96 -10.70 14.42
N SER A 238 -4.65 -11.40 15.32
CA SER A 238 -5.26 -12.70 15.02
C SER A 238 -6.70 -12.75 15.51
N ARG A 239 -7.62 -13.10 14.59
CA ARG A 239 -9.04 -13.33 14.90
C ARG A 239 -9.45 -14.72 14.43
N SER A 240 -8.54 -15.68 14.58
CA SER A 240 -8.67 -17.03 14.04
C SER A 240 -8.78 -18.07 15.14
N ILE A 241 -9.42 -19.17 14.79
CA ILE A 241 -9.43 -20.41 15.57
C ILE A 241 -8.62 -21.47 14.80
N GLN A 242 -8.18 -22.51 15.51
CA GLN A 242 -7.44 -23.58 14.87
C GLN A 242 -8.29 -24.24 13.77
N ARG A 243 -7.66 -24.54 12.66
CA ARG A 243 -8.25 -25.26 11.54
C ARG A 243 -8.58 -26.69 11.97
N THR A 244 -9.73 -27.19 11.52
CA THR A 244 -10.17 -28.56 11.86
C THR A 244 -9.23 -29.64 11.34
N ASP A 245 -8.62 -29.44 10.16
CA ASP A 245 -7.66 -30.37 9.59
C ASP A 245 -6.31 -30.38 10.36
N ALA A 246 -5.84 -29.22 10.80
CA ALA A 246 -4.67 -29.11 11.66
C ALA A 246 -4.92 -29.73 13.04
N GLN A 247 -6.08 -29.47 13.65
CA GLN A 247 -6.47 -30.08 14.93
C GLN A 247 -6.55 -31.59 14.82
N ALA A 248 -7.14 -32.14 13.74
CA ALA A 248 -7.23 -33.57 13.53
C ALA A 248 -5.84 -34.25 13.43
N LEU A 249 -4.88 -33.60 12.81
CA LEU A 249 -3.48 -34.08 12.76
C LEU A 249 -2.82 -34.08 14.15
N TYR A 250 -3.06 -33.02 14.93
CA TYR A 250 -2.57 -32.95 16.32
C TYR A 250 -3.16 -34.06 17.18
N ASP A 251 -4.51 -34.24 17.13
CA ASP A 251 -5.22 -35.28 17.88
C ASP A 251 -4.78 -36.69 17.45
N GLY A 252 -4.37 -36.84 16.18
CA GLY A 252 -3.74 -38.06 15.64
C GLY A 252 -2.28 -38.28 16.07
N GLY A 253 -1.71 -37.38 16.89
CA GLY A 253 -0.37 -37.50 17.47
C GLY A 253 0.72 -36.71 16.76
N ASN A 254 0.38 -35.87 15.77
CA ASN A 254 1.36 -34.98 15.15
C ASN A 254 1.57 -33.69 15.99
N SER A 255 2.44 -33.76 17.00
CA SER A 255 2.73 -32.64 17.89
C SER A 255 3.46 -31.47 17.20
N ALA A 256 4.00 -31.68 16.01
CA ALA A 256 4.68 -30.62 15.26
C ALA A 256 3.72 -29.52 14.77
N ILE A 257 2.41 -29.79 14.75
CA ILE A 257 1.40 -28.76 14.44
C ILE A 257 1.52 -27.53 15.35
N TRP A 258 1.89 -27.72 16.61
CA TRP A 258 2.06 -26.64 17.58
C TRP A 258 3.40 -25.88 17.47
N ASN A 259 4.29 -26.28 16.54
CA ASN A 259 5.51 -25.55 16.23
C ASN A 259 5.29 -24.42 15.23
N TYR A 260 4.08 -24.29 14.66
CA TYR A 260 3.65 -23.24 13.75
C TYR A 260 2.74 -22.26 14.45
N PRO A 261 2.45 -21.10 13.83
CA PRO A 261 1.45 -20.19 14.39
C PRO A 261 0.18 -20.93 14.76
N ASN A 262 -0.26 -20.77 15.99
CA ASN A 262 -1.50 -21.37 16.46
C ASN A 262 -2.55 -20.25 16.62
N PRO A 263 -3.58 -20.23 15.76
CA PRO A 263 -3.97 -21.26 14.79
C PRO A 263 -3.00 -21.37 13.59
N ALA A 264 -2.97 -22.53 12.94
CA ALA A 264 -2.09 -22.81 11.81
C ALA A 264 -2.28 -21.86 10.60
N GLN A 265 -3.44 -21.24 10.50
CA GLN A 265 -3.73 -20.17 9.53
C GLN A 265 -4.35 -18.99 10.26
N VAL A 266 -3.73 -17.82 10.09
CA VAL A 266 -4.14 -16.59 10.78
C VAL A 266 -4.87 -15.67 9.80
N TRP A 267 -6.05 -15.18 10.25
CA TRP A 267 -6.81 -14.11 9.63
C TRP A 267 -6.77 -12.90 10.57
N GLY A 268 -6.05 -11.88 10.21
CA GLY A 268 -5.88 -10.67 10.99
C GLY A 268 -5.16 -9.59 10.19
N SER A 269 -4.98 -8.42 10.76
CA SER A 269 -4.19 -7.37 10.13
C SER A 269 -2.73 -7.83 10.02
N PRO A 270 -2.01 -7.48 8.94
CA PRO A 270 -0.59 -7.75 8.82
C PRO A 270 0.21 -6.93 9.84
N GLU A 271 1.43 -7.34 10.10
CA GLU A 271 2.44 -6.51 10.74
C GLU A 271 2.88 -5.40 9.77
N VAL A 272 3.00 -4.17 10.28
CA VAL A 272 3.61 -3.04 9.55
C VAL A 272 4.76 -2.51 10.37
N SER A 273 5.95 -2.49 9.79
CA SER A 273 7.16 -2.04 10.45
C SER A 273 7.96 -1.08 9.58
N ASP A 274 8.87 -0.33 10.22
CA ASP A 274 9.72 0.66 9.53
C ASP A 274 8.88 1.66 8.70
N ASP A 275 7.67 2.00 9.15
CA ASP A 275 6.78 2.93 8.44
C ASP A 275 7.24 4.38 8.67
N VAL A 276 7.87 4.93 7.64
CA VAL A 276 8.42 6.29 7.62
C VAL A 276 7.72 7.10 6.54
N LYS A 277 7.20 8.28 6.90
CA LYS A 277 6.55 9.18 5.94
C LYS A 277 7.05 10.61 6.12
N PHE A 278 7.20 11.29 5.00
CA PHE A 278 7.60 12.70 4.93
C PHE A 278 6.73 13.43 3.91
N VAL A 279 6.33 14.66 4.24
CA VAL A 279 5.62 15.58 3.33
C VAL A 279 6.25 16.96 3.42
N ALA A 280 6.39 17.60 2.28
CA ALA A 280 6.72 19.01 2.15
C ALA A 280 5.66 19.72 1.32
N ASN A 281 5.23 20.91 1.74
CA ASN A 281 4.33 21.79 1.01
C ASN A 281 4.86 23.23 1.10
N ILE A 282 5.17 23.81 -0.06
CA ILE A 282 5.82 25.12 -0.17
C ILE A 282 5.00 25.98 -1.14
N GLY A 283 4.66 27.17 -0.71
CA GLY A 283 3.99 28.16 -1.52
C GLY A 283 4.73 29.50 -1.47
N LEU A 284 4.73 30.22 -2.57
CA LEU A 284 5.35 31.54 -2.69
C LEU A 284 4.49 32.44 -3.58
N ASP A 285 4.04 33.56 -3.04
CA ASP A 285 3.43 34.61 -3.85
C ASP A 285 4.53 35.35 -4.61
N LEU A 286 4.54 35.19 -5.94
CA LEU A 286 5.54 35.84 -6.81
C LEU A 286 5.22 37.32 -7.03
N ASP A 287 3.93 37.63 -7.08
CA ASP A 287 3.36 38.98 -7.05
C ASP A 287 1.89 38.89 -6.58
N ALA A 288 1.16 39.98 -6.57
CA ALA A 288 -0.23 40.05 -6.13
C ALA A 288 -1.20 39.14 -6.93
N SER A 289 -0.79 38.66 -8.10
CA SER A 289 -1.61 37.89 -9.04
C SER A 289 -1.06 36.51 -9.38
N LYS A 290 0.16 36.17 -8.90
CA LYS A 290 0.85 34.93 -9.28
C LYS A 290 1.42 34.19 -8.07
N LYS A 291 1.21 32.89 -8.05
CA LYS A 291 1.71 31.98 -7.00
C LYS A 291 2.55 30.87 -7.63
N PHE A 292 3.65 30.58 -6.98
CA PHE A 292 4.40 29.33 -7.20
C PHE A 292 4.05 28.35 -6.09
N TYR A 293 3.93 27.08 -6.42
CA TYR A 293 3.75 26.00 -5.46
C TYR A 293 4.65 24.81 -5.79
N LEU A 294 5.08 24.14 -4.74
CA LEU A 294 5.84 22.89 -4.77
C LEU A 294 5.39 22.03 -3.60
N PHE A 295 4.95 20.82 -3.88
CA PHE A 295 4.65 19.87 -2.81
C PHE A 295 5.06 18.45 -3.21
N GLY A 296 5.28 17.62 -2.21
CA GLY A 296 5.62 16.23 -2.43
C GLY A 296 5.60 15.42 -1.16
N ASN A 297 5.66 14.11 -1.35
CA ASN A 297 5.76 13.13 -0.28
C ASN A 297 6.85 12.09 -0.57
N TYR A 298 7.31 11.47 0.50
CA TYR A 298 8.04 10.21 0.50
C TYR A 298 7.46 9.33 1.59
N GLY A 299 7.27 8.04 1.31
CA GLY A 299 6.88 7.04 2.30
C GLY A 299 7.57 5.71 2.00
N GLU A 300 7.94 4.99 3.05
CA GLU A 300 8.45 3.62 2.97
C GLU A 300 7.93 2.84 4.16
N ARG A 301 7.49 1.60 3.94
CA ARG A 301 7.05 0.69 4.99
C ARG A 301 7.31 -0.76 4.61
N LYS A 302 7.46 -1.61 5.61
CA LYS A 302 7.46 -3.06 5.45
C LYS A 302 6.13 -3.61 5.94
N VAL A 303 5.57 -4.55 5.20
CA VAL A 303 4.31 -5.22 5.53
C VAL A 303 4.57 -6.72 5.50
N LEU A 304 4.18 -7.45 6.55
CA LEU A 304 4.28 -8.90 6.60
C LEU A 304 2.93 -9.48 7.05
N GLY A 305 2.27 -10.17 6.14
CA GLY A 305 0.98 -10.82 6.35
C GLY A 305 1.09 -12.34 6.45
N GLY A 306 -0.03 -12.96 6.83
CA GLY A 306 -0.18 -14.40 6.83
C GLY A 306 -0.46 -14.96 5.43
N PHE A 307 -0.61 -16.29 5.39
CA PHE A 307 -0.98 -17.00 4.17
C PHE A 307 -1.83 -18.24 4.49
N TYR A 308 -2.20 -19.01 3.45
CA TYR A 308 -2.94 -20.27 3.62
C TYR A 308 -2.04 -21.39 4.13
N TYR A 309 -2.51 -22.13 5.13
CA TYR A 309 -1.85 -23.31 5.66
C TYR A 309 -1.66 -24.40 4.62
N ARG A 310 -0.48 -24.98 4.59
CA ARG A 310 -0.06 -26.10 3.73
C ARG A 310 -0.09 -27.38 4.55
N ASN A 311 -1.21 -28.08 4.49
CA ASN A 311 -1.41 -29.32 5.24
C ASN A 311 -0.42 -30.42 4.78
N PRO A 312 0.30 -31.08 5.72
CA PRO A 312 1.38 -32.02 5.41
C PRO A 312 0.91 -33.37 4.83
N THR A 313 -0.38 -33.56 4.63
CA THR A 313 -0.92 -34.79 4.06
C THR A 313 -1.36 -34.64 2.60
N ASN A 314 -1.85 -33.47 2.21
CA ASN A 314 -2.58 -33.35 0.95
C ASN A 314 -2.19 -32.13 0.10
N ARG A 315 -1.30 -31.23 0.57
CA ARG A 315 -0.90 -30.10 -0.26
C ARG A 315 -0.24 -30.55 -1.54
N GLY A 316 -0.90 -30.27 -2.68
CA GLY A 316 -0.45 -30.63 -4.03
C GLY A 316 0.92 -30.04 -4.36
N GLY A 317 1.76 -30.83 -5.03
CA GLY A 317 3.10 -30.44 -5.46
C GLY A 317 4.14 -30.32 -4.35
N ILE A 318 3.77 -30.59 -3.09
CA ILE A 318 4.69 -30.55 -1.94
C ILE A 318 4.60 -31.86 -1.14
N PHE A 319 3.43 -32.23 -0.66
CA PHE A 319 3.23 -33.40 0.21
C PHE A 319 2.50 -34.56 -0.48
N SER A 320 1.76 -34.26 -1.56
CA SER A 320 1.01 -35.24 -2.33
C SER A 320 0.84 -34.77 -3.78
N ALA A 321 0.66 -35.69 -4.71
CA ALA A 321 0.30 -35.40 -6.09
C ALA A 321 -1.13 -35.85 -6.44
N ASP A 322 -1.79 -36.58 -5.55
CA ASP A 322 -3.09 -37.23 -5.75
C ASP A 322 -4.14 -36.89 -4.70
N GLY A 323 -4.02 -35.71 -4.08
CA GLY A 323 -4.99 -35.20 -3.12
C GLY A 323 -4.89 -35.83 -1.72
N GLY A 324 -3.76 -36.49 -1.41
CA GLY A 324 -3.50 -37.05 -0.09
C GLY A 324 -3.66 -38.58 -0.02
N ALA A 325 -3.83 -39.28 -1.15
CA ALA A 325 -3.84 -40.73 -1.13
C ALA A 325 -2.42 -41.29 -0.94
N THR A 326 -1.44 -40.75 -1.69
CA THR A 326 -0.03 -41.11 -1.51
C THR A 326 0.84 -39.88 -1.22
N ARG A 327 1.95 -40.13 -0.52
CA ARG A 327 2.97 -39.10 -0.30
C ARG A 327 3.73 -38.83 -1.57
N LEU A 328 4.05 -37.58 -1.79
CA LEU A 328 4.98 -37.16 -2.83
C LEU A 328 6.39 -37.41 -2.33
N VAL A 329 7.02 -38.48 -2.82
CA VAL A 329 8.38 -38.90 -2.46
C VAL A 329 9.32 -38.53 -3.59
N GLY A 330 10.32 -37.72 -3.29
CA GLY A 330 11.37 -37.37 -4.24
C GLY A 330 12.44 -38.46 -4.30
N ASP A 331 12.91 -38.77 -5.51
CA ASP A 331 13.94 -39.75 -5.78
C ASP A 331 15.13 -39.06 -6.47
N VAL A 332 16.26 -39.00 -5.76
CA VAL A 332 17.48 -38.36 -6.24
C VAL A 332 18.07 -39.13 -7.44
N ALA A 333 17.97 -40.45 -7.43
CA ALA A 333 18.47 -41.27 -8.52
C ALA A 333 17.65 -41.07 -9.82
N GLU A 334 16.33 -40.97 -9.70
CA GLU A 334 15.44 -40.69 -10.83
C GLU A 334 15.66 -39.28 -11.39
N ALA A 335 15.87 -38.28 -10.52
CA ALA A 335 16.22 -36.94 -10.95
C ALA A 335 17.57 -36.87 -11.69
N ALA A 336 18.50 -37.79 -11.40
CA ALA A 336 19.75 -37.95 -12.11
C ALA A 336 19.63 -38.83 -13.38
N GLY A 337 18.42 -39.24 -13.79
CA GLY A 337 18.17 -40.05 -14.99
C GLY A 337 18.27 -41.56 -14.78
N ALA A 338 18.38 -42.04 -13.55
CA ALA A 338 18.35 -43.46 -13.22
C ALA A 338 16.91 -43.99 -13.05
N ALA A 339 16.77 -45.30 -12.85
CA ALA A 339 15.47 -45.86 -12.49
C ALA A 339 15.04 -45.44 -11.08
N ARG A 340 13.75 -45.24 -10.89
CA ARG A 340 13.18 -44.89 -9.58
C ARG A 340 13.49 -45.99 -8.56
N THR A 341 13.98 -45.57 -7.40
CA THR A 341 14.35 -46.42 -6.28
C THR A 341 13.46 -46.23 -5.05
N CYS A 342 12.74 -45.13 -4.99
CA CYS A 342 11.91 -44.78 -3.86
C CYS A 342 10.52 -45.42 -3.88
N PRO A 343 10.00 -45.88 -2.74
CA PRO A 343 8.71 -46.52 -2.67
C PRO A 343 7.54 -45.55 -2.92
N VAL A 344 6.41 -46.10 -3.36
CA VAL A 344 5.12 -45.41 -3.32
C VAL A 344 4.48 -45.70 -1.96
N VAL A 345 4.20 -44.67 -1.17
CA VAL A 345 3.76 -44.82 0.23
C VAL A 345 2.44 -44.08 0.41
N ALA A 346 1.42 -44.78 0.96
CA ALA A 346 0.15 -44.17 1.29
C ALA A 346 0.31 -43.17 2.46
N VAL A 347 -0.50 -42.13 2.46
CA VAL A 347 -0.64 -41.24 3.63
C VAL A 347 -1.43 -42.01 4.68
N PRO A 348 -0.95 -42.14 5.95
CA PRO A 348 -1.71 -42.80 7.00
C PRO A 348 -3.02 -42.04 7.28
N GLU A 349 -4.12 -42.76 7.55
CA GLU A 349 -5.40 -42.17 7.92
C GLU A 349 -5.30 -41.40 9.25
N THR A 350 -4.47 -41.90 10.17
CA THR A 350 -4.22 -41.27 11.47
C THR A 350 -2.72 -41.21 11.74
N GLY A 351 -2.29 -40.22 12.52
CA GLY A 351 -0.91 -40.08 12.95
C GLY A 351 0.06 -39.65 11.84
N ALA A 352 -0.44 -39.17 10.70
CA ALA A 352 0.42 -38.66 9.62
C ALA A 352 1.36 -37.55 10.15
N GLY A 353 2.68 -37.71 9.91
CA GLY A 353 3.71 -36.81 10.41
C GLY A 353 4.08 -36.99 11.89
N SER A 354 3.46 -37.91 12.62
CA SER A 354 3.79 -38.23 14.00
C SER A 354 4.98 -39.21 14.12
N ALA A 355 5.46 -39.42 15.36
CA ALA A 355 6.50 -40.42 15.61
C ALA A 355 6.05 -41.86 15.31
N SER A 356 4.75 -42.13 15.21
CA SER A 356 4.17 -43.43 14.85
C SER A 356 4.01 -43.61 13.34
N ASP A 357 4.35 -42.61 12.53
CA ASP A 357 4.28 -42.66 11.06
C ASP A 357 5.40 -43.55 10.50
N THR A 358 5.15 -44.87 10.42
CA THR A 358 6.14 -45.84 9.96
C THR A 358 6.55 -45.64 8.49
N ALA A 359 5.66 -45.04 7.69
CA ALA A 359 5.93 -44.72 6.29
C ALA A 359 7.03 -43.65 6.14
N LEU A 360 7.07 -42.66 7.02
CA LEU A 360 8.19 -41.69 7.05
C LEU A 360 9.50 -42.37 7.43
N ALA A 361 9.46 -43.30 8.39
CA ALA A 361 10.68 -44.01 8.81
C ALA A 361 11.24 -44.88 7.68
N GLU A 362 10.38 -45.52 6.87
CA GLU A 362 10.77 -46.30 5.70
C GLU A 362 11.46 -45.42 4.63
N ILE A 363 10.87 -44.25 4.32
CA ILE A 363 11.46 -43.32 3.33
C ILE A 363 12.82 -42.84 3.79
N LYS A 364 12.94 -42.42 5.06
CA LYS A 364 14.20 -41.93 5.67
C LYS A 364 15.32 -42.97 5.70
N ALA A 365 14.98 -44.25 5.65
CA ALA A 365 15.97 -45.31 5.61
C ALA A 365 16.73 -45.40 4.27
N ASN A 366 16.17 -44.82 3.19
CA ASN A 366 16.80 -44.79 1.87
C ASN A 366 17.39 -43.39 1.58
N PRO A 367 18.70 -43.21 1.48
CA PRO A 367 19.34 -41.93 1.27
C PRO A 367 19.05 -41.26 -0.09
N ASN A 368 18.48 -42.02 -1.04
CA ASN A 368 18.03 -41.46 -2.31
C ASN A 368 16.61 -40.89 -2.26
N CYS A 369 15.89 -41.06 -1.14
CA CYS A 369 14.50 -40.65 -1.02
C CYS A 369 14.38 -39.49 -0.02
N PHE A 370 13.52 -38.54 -0.35
CA PHE A 370 13.13 -37.47 0.58
C PHE A 370 11.65 -37.19 0.52
N VAL A 371 11.13 -36.59 1.58
CA VAL A 371 9.78 -35.99 1.67
C VAL A 371 9.86 -34.68 2.42
N PHE A 372 9.05 -33.70 2.04
CA PHE A 372 9.05 -32.41 2.74
C PHE A 372 8.47 -32.47 4.17
N ASN A 373 7.86 -33.58 4.56
CA ASN A 373 7.52 -33.84 5.96
C ASN A 373 8.76 -33.93 6.88
N GLU A 374 9.97 -34.07 6.33
CA GLU A 374 11.21 -33.99 7.14
C GLU A 374 11.54 -32.56 7.50
N MET A 375 11.35 -31.62 6.59
CA MET A 375 11.55 -30.20 6.79
C MET A 375 10.37 -29.56 7.54
N PHE A 376 9.15 -29.95 7.16
CA PHE A 376 7.89 -29.41 7.66
C PHE A 376 6.96 -30.52 8.15
N PRO A 377 7.24 -31.16 9.30
CA PRO A 377 6.43 -32.29 9.78
C PRO A 377 5.00 -31.92 10.13
N GLY A 378 4.76 -30.69 10.55
CA GLY A 378 3.42 -30.14 10.83
C GLY A 378 2.79 -29.44 9.62
N GLY A 379 3.37 -29.54 8.42
CA GLY A 379 3.06 -28.63 7.33
C GLY A 379 3.68 -27.24 7.56
N PHE A 380 3.25 -26.26 6.79
CA PHE A 380 3.75 -24.89 6.95
C PHE A 380 2.71 -23.86 6.52
N THR A 381 2.89 -22.64 6.99
CA THR A 381 2.11 -21.48 6.57
C THR A 381 3.10 -20.41 6.13
N PRO A 382 3.17 -20.10 4.84
CA PRO A 382 4.02 -19.00 4.39
C PRO A 382 3.66 -17.69 5.08
N SER A 383 4.64 -16.81 5.26
CA SER A 383 4.42 -15.40 5.54
C SER A 383 4.76 -14.63 4.26
N PHE A 384 3.80 -13.83 3.77
CA PHE A 384 3.97 -13.07 2.54
C PHE A 384 3.86 -11.57 2.84
N GLY A 385 4.75 -10.81 2.26
CA GLY A 385 4.81 -9.38 2.44
C GLY A 385 5.79 -8.71 1.50
N GLY A 386 6.39 -7.64 1.98
CA GLY A 386 7.40 -6.90 1.23
C GLY A 386 7.61 -5.50 1.74
N SER A 387 8.44 -4.76 1.02
CA SER A 387 8.66 -3.33 1.22
C SER A 387 7.88 -2.54 0.19
N VAL A 388 7.19 -1.49 0.62
CA VAL A 388 6.51 -0.54 -0.28
C VAL A 388 7.15 0.82 -0.09
N SER A 389 7.64 1.41 -1.18
CA SER A 389 8.09 2.79 -1.23
C SER A 389 7.23 3.61 -2.19
N ASP A 390 6.96 4.85 -1.82
CA ASP A 390 6.13 5.78 -2.58
C ASP A 390 6.71 7.18 -2.49
N TRP A 391 6.84 7.86 -3.61
CA TRP A 391 7.21 9.26 -3.62
C TRP A 391 6.50 10.00 -4.75
N ALA A 392 6.19 11.25 -4.52
CA ALA A 392 5.65 12.15 -5.53
C ALA A 392 6.13 13.57 -5.32
N VAL A 393 6.26 14.30 -6.42
CA VAL A 393 6.53 15.73 -6.44
C VAL A 393 5.64 16.39 -7.49
N ALA A 394 4.99 17.48 -7.11
CA ALA A 394 4.26 18.34 -8.04
C ALA A 394 4.70 19.81 -7.86
N SER A 395 4.82 20.53 -8.94
CA SER A 395 5.19 21.94 -8.95
C SER A 395 4.44 22.68 -10.03
N GLY A 396 4.14 23.95 -9.79
CA GLY A 396 3.44 24.76 -10.76
C GLY A 396 3.44 26.24 -10.45
N VAL A 397 2.88 26.98 -11.40
CA VAL A 397 2.62 28.41 -11.27
C VAL A 397 1.17 28.66 -11.66
N SER A 398 0.41 29.24 -10.75
CA SER A 398 -0.96 29.68 -11.00
C SER A 398 -1.09 31.19 -10.85
N GLY A 399 -2.10 31.76 -11.49
CA GLY A 399 -2.32 33.19 -11.37
C GLY A 399 -3.45 33.71 -12.22
N SER A 400 -3.60 35.04 -12.21
CA SER A 400 -4.56 35.78 -13.02
C SER A 400 -3.90 36.91 -13.79
N THR A 401 -4.45 37.22 -14.94
CA THR A 401 -4.08 38.41 -15.75
C THR A 401 -4.99 39.58 -15.43
N ASP A 402 -4.60 40.80 -15.81
CA ASP A 402 -5.45 42.00 -15.67
C ASP A 402 -6.80 41.89 -16.39
N SER A 403 -6.91 40.99 -17.38
CA SER A 403 -8.17 40.73 -18.10
C SER A 403 -9.07 39.69 -17.39
N GLY A 404 -8.70 39.21 -16.20
CA GLY A 404 -9.44 38.21 -15.45
C GLY A 404 -9.29 36.77 -15.98
N LEU A 405 -8.33 36.50 -16.86
CA LEU A 405 -8.00 35.13 -17.25
C LEU A 405 -7.16 34.50 -16.15
N MET A 406 -7.68 33.44 -15.53
CA MET A 406 -6.94 32.58 -14.60
C MET A 406 -6.18 31.49 -15.36
N TYR A 407 -5.03 31.10 -14.86
CA TYR A 407 -4.21 30.04 -15.44
C TYR A 407 -3.51 29.22 -14.35
N ASP A 408 -3.23 27.96 -14.66
CA ASP A 408 -2.38 27.05 -13.86
C ASP A 408 -1.53 26.20 -14.82
N PHE A 409 -0.22 26.26 -14.65
CA PHE A 409 0.75 25.43 -15.35
C PHE A 409 1.44 24.54 -14.36
N SER A 410 1.33 23.22 -14.51
CA SER A 410 1.90 22.28 -13.55
C SER A 410 2.53 21.06 -14.17
N VAL A 411 3.48 20.52 -13.44
CA VAL A 411 4.12 19.23 -13.73
C VAL A 411 4.09 18.38 -12.45
N SER A 412 3.87 17.09 -12.61
CA SER A 412 3.99 16.14 -11.50
C SER A 412 4.71 14.87 -11.95
N ILE A 413 5.38 14.24 -11.01
CA ILE A 413 6.01 12.94 -11.16
C ILE A 413 5.84 12.17 -9.85
N GLY A 414 5.52 10.87 -9.93
CA GLY A 414 5.42 10.02 -8.77
C GLY A 414 5.67 8.57 -9.12
N GLU A 415 6.23 7.84 -8.17
CA GLU A 415 6.52 6.41 -8.28
C GLU A 415 6.06 5.70 -7.01
N ASN A 416 5.43 4.55 -7.22
CA ASN A 416 5.17 3.58 -6.18
C ASN A 416 5.87 2.27 -6.56
N ARG A 417 6.56 1.66 -5.60
CA ARG A 417 7.29 0.41 -5.77
C ARG A 417 6.92 -0.57 -4.67
N ALA A 418 6.65 -1.82 -5.05
CA ALA A 418 6.42 -2.93 -4.14
C ALA A 418 7.45 -4.03 -4.42
N ASP A 419 8.36 -4.26 -3.47
CA ASP A 419 9.34 -5.33 -3.48
C ASP A 419 8.78 -6.49 -2.64
N PHE A 420 8.56 -7.64 -3.27
CA PHE A 420 7.91 -8.79 -2.61
C PHE A 420 8.90 -9.63 -1.84
N TYR A 421 8.41 -10.23 -0.74
CA TYR A 421 9.13 -11.15 0.12
C TYR A 421 8.19 -12.26 0.57
N ILE A 422 8.66 -13.49 0.57
CA ILE A 422 7.94 -14.64 1.11
C ILE A 422 8.90 -15.54 1.88
N GLU A 423 8.50 -15.97 3.07
CA GLU A 423 9.28 -16.87 3.91
C GLU A 423 8.44 -18.01 4.46
N ASN A 424 9.09 -18.93 5.18
CA ASN A 424 8.50 -20.16 5.69
C ASN A 424 7.77 -20.93 4.57
N THR A 425 8.41 -21.06 3.43
CA THR A 425 7.93 -21.74 2.23
C THR A 425 9.08 -22.49 1.54
N LEU A 426 8.84 -22.99 0.33
CA LEU A 426 9.86 -23.67 -0.47
C LEU A 426 9.47 -23.70 -1.95
N ASN A 427 10.44 -23.96 -2.84
CA ASN A 427 10.23 -24.41 -4.21
C ASN A 427 10.35 -25.94 -4.26
N GLY A 428 9.21 -26.63 -4.37
CA GLY A 428 9.19 -28.10 -4.32
C GLY A 428 10.06 -28.76 -5.37
N SER A 429 10.16 -28.16 -6.55
CA SER A 429 10.94 -28.74 -7.66
C SER A 429 12.45 -28.74 -7.43
N LEU A 430 12.97 -27.94 -6.50
CA LEU A 430 14.39 -27.93 -6.10
C LEU A 430 14.71 -29.03 -5.08
N GLY A 431 13.70 -29.66 -4.50
CA GLY A 431 13.91 -30.71 -3.50
C GLY A 431 14.52 -30.19 -2.19
N PRO A 432 15.39 -30.99 -1.54
CA PRO A 432 15.99 -30.63 -0.26
C PRO A 432 16.87 -29.38 -0.27
N ASP A 433 17.35 -28.97 -1.44
CA ASP A 433 18.20 -27.79 -1.62
C ASP A 433 17.41 -26.48 -1.74
N SER A 434 16.07 -26.55 -1.69
CA SER A 434 15.22 -25.37 -1.78
C SER A 434 15.48 -24.41 -0.61
N PRO A 435 15.69 -23.10 -0.87
CA PRO A 435 15.59 -22.09 0.17
C PRO A 435 14.19 -22.09 0.81
N THR A 436 14.08 -21.48 2.01
CA THR A 436 12.79 -21.32 2.72
C THR A 436 12.31 -19.87 2.76
N ALA A 437 13.05 -18.96 2.14
CA ALA A 437 12.72 -17.56 1.98
C ALA A 437 13.16 -17.08 0.59
N PHE A 438 12.38 -16.21 -0.03
CA PHE A 438 12.60 -15.73 -1.39
C PHE A 438 12.21 -14.27 -1.54
N ASN A 439 12.84 -13.59 -2.53
CA ASN A 439 12.40 -12.31 -3.06
C ASN A 439 11.80 -12.55 -4.46
N PRO A 440 10.49 -12.72 -4.58
CA PRO A 440 9.84 -13.11 -5.84
C PRO A 440 9.93 -12.07 -6.96
N GLY A 441 10.36 -10.84 -6.65
CA GLY A 441 10.49 -9.74 -7.59
C GLY A 441 9.75 -8.49 -7.14
N SER A 442 9.55 -7.55 -8.06
CA SER A 442 8.94 -6.26 -7.72
C SER A 442 8.00 -5.78 -8.82
N TYR A 443 7.02 -4.95 -8.41
CA TYR A 443 6.27 -4.06 -9.29
C TYR A 443 6.67 -2.62 -9.05
N VAL A 444 6.75 -1.84 -10.13
CA VAL A 444 7.00 -0.40 -10.07
C VAL A 444 6.02 0.32 -11.00
N GLN A 445 5.32 1.30 -10.48
CA GLN A 445 4.46 2.21 -11.22
C GLN A 445 5.07 3.62 -11.18
N LEU A 446 5.40 4.19 -12.32
CA LEU A 446 5.87 5.56 -12.48
C LEU A 446 4.88 6.34 -13.34
N GLU A 447 4.50 7.53 -12.89
CA GLU A 447 3.64 8.44 -13.65
C GLU A 447 4.25 9.83 -13.72
N LYS A 448 4.09 10.47 -14.89
CA LYS A 448 4.48 11.87 -15.16
C LYS A 448 3.30 12.58 -15.80
N THR A 449 2.97 13.76 -15.30
CA THR A 449 1.85 14.53 -15.81
C THR A 449 2.25 15.98 -16.06
N VAL A 450 1.74 16.56 -17.13
CA VAL A 450 1.82 17.98 -17.44
C VAL A 450 0.41 18.50 -17.66
N ASN A 451 0.02 19.54 -16.92
CA ASN A 451 -1.28 20.19 -17.05
C ASN A 451 -1.11 21.66 -17.42
N VAL A 452 -2.00 22.13 -18.29
CA VAL A 452 -2.17 23.53 -18.65
C VAL A 452 -3.65 23.85 -18.60
N ASP A 453 -4.03 24.63 -17.60
CA ASP A 453 -5.44 24.93 -17.28
C ASP A 453 -5.70 26.44 -17.37
N PHE A 454 -6.86 26.81 -17.89
CA PHE A 454 -7.33 28.18 -17.97
C PHE A 454 -8.80 28.27 -17.54
N SER A 455 -9.17 29.42 -16.97
CA SER A 455 -10.57 29.74 -16.65
C SER A 455 -10.82 31.25 -16.79
N LYS A 456 -12.03 31.61 -17.23
CA LYS A 456 -12.45 33.01 -17.37
C LYS A 456 -13.94 33.18 -17.20
N GLY A 457 -14.34 34.10 -16.35
CA GLY A 457 -15.73 34.62 -16.31
C GLY A 457 -16.05 35.49 -17.51
N VAL A 458 -17.15 35.22 -18.17
CA VAL A 458 -17.69 35.97 -19.31
C VAL A 458 -19.06 36.49 -18.92
N PRO A 459 -19.29 37.81 -18.85
CA PRO A 459 -20.59 38.36 -18.53
C PRO A 459 -21.66 37.94 -19.57
N VAL A 460 -22.78 37.43 -19.09
CA VAL A 460 -23.93 37.04 -19.91
C VAL A 460 -25.19 37.60 -19.25
N ASP A 461 -25.80 38.61 -19.86
CA ASP A 461 -26.95 39.38 -19.29
C ASP A 461 -28.16 38.54 -18.89
N SER A 462 -28.29 37.33 -19.41
CA SER A 462 -29.40 36.41 -19.14
C SER A 462 -29.17 35.47 -17.97
N PHE A 463 -27.98 35.46 -17.38
CA PHE A 463 -27.60 34.60 -16.25
C PHE A 463 -27.49 35.41 -14.96
N ALA A 464 -27.68 34.74 -13.81
CA ALA A 464 -27.53 35.35 -12.50
C ALA A 464 -26.05 35.54 -12.12
N SER A 465 -25.13 34.76 -12.77
CA SER A 465 -23.70 34.94 -12.62
C SER A 465 -23.02 35.01 -14.00
N ASP A 466 -21.76 35.43 -14.03
CA ASP A 466 -20.91 35.27 -15.21
C ASP A 466 -20.85 33.79 -15.63
N LEU A 467 -20.84 33.54 -16.94
CA LEU A 467 -20.51 32.22 -17.48
C LEU A 467 -19.04 31.97 -17.32
N ASN A 468 -18.68 31.07 -16.42
CA ASN A 468 -17.31 30.60 -16.31
C ASN A 468 -17.01 29.63 -17.46
N VAL A 469 -15.99 29.93 -18.23
CA VAL A 469 -15.48 29.07 -19.30
C VAL A 469 -14.11 28.58 -18.85
N ALA A 470 -13.98 27.28 -18.56
CA ALA A 470 -12.70 26.67 -18.25
C ALA A 470 -12.29 25.70 -19.36
N TRP A 471 -11.00 25.66 -19.66
CA TRP A 471 -10.45 24.75 -20.67
C TRP A 471 -9.00 24.40 -20.31
N GLY A 472 -8.56 23.25 -20.80
CA GLY A 472 -7.18 22.83 -20.54
C GLY A 472 -6.77 21.61 -21.32
N VAL A 473 -5.49 21.28 -21.16
CA VAL A 473 -4.87 20.10 -21.75
C VAL A 473 -4.05 19.38 -20.69
N GLU A 474 -4.08 18.07 -20.75
CA GLU A 474 -3.25 17.17 -19.93
C GLU A 474 -2.46 16.25 -20.86
N TYR A 475 -1.16 16.08 -20.58
CA TYR A 475 -0.36 14.97 -21.05
C TYR A 475 0.05 14.12 -19.85
N ARG A 476 -0.19 12.79 -19.92
CA ARG A 476 0.19 11.84 -18.87
C ARG A 476 0.92 10.65 -19.50
N GLU A 477 2.07 10.32 -18.94
CA GLU A 477 2.86 9.12 -19.23
C GLU A 477 2.81 8.19 -18.02
N GLU A 478 2.43 6.95 -18.24
CA GLU A 478 2.39 5.89 -17.23
C GLU A 478 3.35 4.80 -17.64
N GLN A 479 4.20 4.35 -16.71
CA GLN A 479 5.14 3.25 -16.94
C GLN A 479 4.96 2.20 -15.84
N PHE A 480 4.75 0.97 -16.24
CA PHE A 480 4.68 -0.18 -15.35
C PHE A 480 5.87 -1.10 -15.59
N THR A 481 6.58 -1.45 -14.51
CA THR A 481 7.75 -2.32 -14.57
C THR A 481 7.55 -3.54 -13.70
N VAL A 482 7.85 -4.71 -14.25
CA VAL A 482 8.00 -5.97 -13.51
C VAL A 482 9.48 -6.29 -13.44
N VAL A 483 9.99 -6.46 -12.23
CA VAL A 483 11.40 -6.84 -11.96
C VAL A 483 11.44 -8.31 -11.59
N SER A 484 12.35 -9.07 -12.20
CA SER A 484 12.54 -10.49 -11.88
C SER A 484 13.00 -10.71 -10.44
N GLY A 485 12.54 -11.81 -9.85
CA GLY A 485 12.96 -12.25 -8.52
C GLY A 485 14.23 -13.11 -8.53
N ASP A 486 14.56 -13.61 -7.32
CA ASP A 486 15.61 -14.60 -7.13
C ASP A 486 15.34 -15.83 -8.00
N GLU A 487 16.38 -16.46 -8.57
CA GLU A 487 16.25 -17.58 -9.51
C GLU A 487 15.48 -18.73 -8.89
N GLU A 488 15.78 -19.07 -7.66
CA GLU A 488 15.15 -20.17 -6.92
C GLU A 488 13.64 -19.92 -6.69
N SER A 489 13.18 -18.68 -6.78
CA SER A 489 11.75 -18.32 -6.61
C SER A 489 10.89 -18.67 -7.82
N TRP A 490 11.48 -18.89 -9.00
CA TRP A 490 10.76 -19.15 -10.25
C TRP A 490 11.31 -20.32 -11.08
N GLU A 491 12.54 -20.79 -10.83
CA GLU A 491 13.14 -21.84 -11.64
C GLU A 491 12.44 -23.20 -11.51
N ILE A 492 12.61 -24.02 -12.54
CA ILE A 492 12.12 -25.40 -12.60
C ILE A 492 13.27 -26.32 -12.20
N GLY A 493 13.21 -26.88 -11.01
CA GLY A 493 14.20 -27.80 -10.51
C GLY A 493 14.05 -29.24 -11.01
N PRO A 494 15.02 -30.12 -10.69
CA PRO A 494 15.12 -31.48 -11.23
C PRO A 494 13.98 -32.42 -10.80
N TYR A 495 13.24 -32.08 -9.73
CA TYR A 495 12.16 -32.91 -9.21
C TYR A 495 10.78 -32.56 -9.79
N PHE A 496 10.69 -31.57 -10.69
CA PHE A 496 9.42 -31.22 -11.34
C PHE A 496 8.75 -32.40 -12.02
N THR A 497 9.53 -33.22 -12.74
CA THR A 497 9.01 -34.40 -13.46
C THR A 497 8.45 -35.48 -12.54
N GLN A 498 8.76 -35.41 -11.24
CA GLN A 498 8.24 -36.30 -10.21
C GLN A 498 6.96 -35.80 -9.56
N GLY A 499 6.42 -34.65 -10.01
CA GLY A 499 5.17 -34.05 -9.52
C GLY A 499 5.34 -32.94 -8.51
N PHE A 500 6.58 -32.51 -8.21
CA PHE A 500 6.82 -31.36 -7.33
C PHE A 500 6.49 -30.03 -8.02
N GLY A 501 5.90 -29.13 -7.27
CA GLY A 501 5.51 -27.80 -7.74
C GLY A 501 6.72 -26.89 -7.98
N ILE A 502 6.63 -26.03 -8.99
CA ILE A 502 7.66 -25.06 -9.37
C ILE A 502 7.47 -23.73 -8.65
N GLY A 503 8.58 -23.02 -8.47
CA GLY A 503 8.62 -21.70 -7.85
C GLY A 503 8.27 -21.68 -6.36
N SER A 504 8.46 -20.55 -5.70
CA SER A 504 8.13 -20.39 -4.28
C SER A 504 6.65 -20.63 -4.01
N ASN A 505 6.34 -21.59 -3.11
CA ASN A 505 4.96 -22.02 -2.87
C ASN A 505 4.18 -20.97 -2.09
N GLY A 506 3.21 -20.35 -2.75
CA GLY A 506 2.43 -19.25 -2.23
C GLY A 506 2.42 -18.13 -3.26
N PHE A 507 3.53 -17.48 -3.43
CA PHE A 507 3.71 -16.44 -4.44
C PHE A 507 4.97 -16.78 -5.28
N GLY A 508 4.74 -17.26 -6.51
CA GLY A 508 5.82 -17.63 -7.43
C GLY A 508 6.59 -16.42 -7.94
N GLY A 509 7.90 -16.56 -8.04
CA GLY A 509 8.76 -15.48 -8.52
C GLY A 509 8.55 -15.12 -9.98
N PHE A 510 8.83 -13.88 -10.33
CA PHE A 510 8.83 -13.40 -11.71
C PHE A 510 10.13 -13.82 -12.40
N SER A 511 9.99 -14.62 -13.43
CA SER A 511 11.14 -15.01 -14.25
C SER A 511 11.62 -13.84 -15.13
N PRO A 512 12.86 -13.86 -15.66
CA PRO A 512 13.33 -12.86 -16.61
C PRO A 512 12.45 -12.70 -17.86
N GLN A 513 11.70 -13.74 -18.25
CA GLN A 513 10.76 -13.69 -19.37
C GLN A 513 9.47 -12.91 -19.01
N MET A 514 9.11 -12.84 -17.72
CA MET A 514 7.98 -12.04 -17.23
C MET A 514 8.38 -10.61 -16.91
N ALA A 515 9.67 -10.36 -16.72
CA ALA A 515 10.19 -9.03 -16.43
C ALA A 515 10.15 -8.15 -17.68
N GLY A 516 9.91 -6.85 -17.47
CA GLY A 516 9.84 -5.88 -18.57
C GLY A 516 9.37 -4.53 -18.11
N VAL A 517 9.35 -3.60 -19.06
CA VAL A 517 8.87 -2.24 -18.88
C VAL A 517 7.83 -1.97 -19.97
N TRP A 518 6.68 -1.50 -19.55
CA TRP A 518 5.56 -1.12 -20.44
C TRP A 518 5.17 0.31 -20.14
N ASP A 519 4.96 1.09 -21.18
CA ASP A 519 4.56 2.50 -21.08
C ASP A 519 3.36 2.80 -21.96
N ARG A 520 2.61 3.82 -21.57
CA ARG A 520 1.55 4.42 -22.37
C ARG A 520 1.48 5.92 -22.15
N GLY A 521 1.21 6.68 -23.22
CA GLY A 521 0.94 8.11 -23.16
C GLY A 521 -0.53 8.42 -23.38
N ASN A 522 -1.05 9.37 -22.62
CA ASN A 522 -2.43 9.85 -22.72
C ASN A 522 -2.42 11.35 -22.97
N TYR A 523 -3.31 11.82 -23.84
CA TYR A 523 -3.59 13.22 -24.07
C TYR A 523 -5.07 13.48 -23.78
N ALA A 524 -5.35 14.50 -23.00
CA ALA A 524 -6.71 14.94 -22.73
C ALA A 524 -6.87 16.43 -23.02
N VAL A 525 -8.04 16.80 -23.51
CA VAL A 525 -8.48 18.18 -23.64
C VAL A 525 -9.88 18.28 -23.05
N TYR A 526 -10.18 19.39 -22.40
CA TYR A 526 -11.50 19.61 -21.85
C TYR A 526 -11.96 21.06 -22.05
N VAL A 527 -13.26 21.26 -22.06
CA VAL A 527 -13.96 22.53 -21.91
C VAL A 527 -15.08 22.32 -20.89
N ASP A 528 -15.15 23.20 -19.92
CA ASP A 528 -16.19 23.20 -18.89
C ASP A 528 -16.91 24.56 -18.89
N LEU A 529 -18.24 24.54 -18.79
CA LEU A 529 -19.09 25.71 -18.77
C LEU A 529 -19.95 25.69 -17.52
N GLU A 530 -19.84 26.71 -16.69
CA GLU A 530 -20.56 26.81 -15.42
C GLU A 530 -21.16 28.19 -15.24
N ALA A 531 -22.47 28.24 -14.97
CA ALA A 531 -23.18 29.49 -14.70
C ALA A 531 -24.37 29.25 -13.77
N ASP A 532 -24.71 30.25 -12.96
CA ASP A 532 -25.98 30.32 -12.24
C ASP A 532 -27.00 30.95 -13.16
N VAL A 533 -27.99 30.17 -13.63
CA VAL A 533 -28.95 30.61 -14.62
C VAL A 533 -30.03 31.49 -14.00
N THR A 534 -30.36 31.23 -12.73
CA THR A 534 -31.36 31.99 -11.94
C THR A 534 -30.80 32.24 -10.55
N GLU A 535 -31.31 33.30 -9.88
CA GLU A 535 -31.02 33.57 -8.47
C GLU A 535 -31.56 32.46 -7.56
#